data_db6a63f16c38175d9bc30eace8e33342
#
_entry.id   db6a63f16c38175d9bc30eace8e33342
#
_cell.length_a   1.000
_cell.length_b   1.000
_cell.length_c   1.000
_cell.angle_alpha   90.00
_cell.angle_beta   90.00
_cell.angle_gamma   90.00
#
_symmetry.space_group_name_H-M   'P 1'
#
loop_
_entity.id
_entity.type
_entity.pdbx_description
1 polymer ?
#
loop_
_entity_poly.entity_id
_entity_poly.type
_entity_poly.pdbx_seq_one_letter_code
_entity_poly.pdbx_strand_id
1 'polypeptide(L)'
;PRIPEDEERFTFSTVCRSNGLSSRLIISGYTQGSFPWPDAKDADAGLYPWGRLFPCTILKTGRVNLTHSMRRRVRDAVHRHYSGLELEILLDYDFDEVIEAIAEYHRKRSNGTWMTRDMIDMWKALHRQRIAHCVSVHIDGELAGGLYFTSVGRMLYGEKQCSPFVQTHPACSRRTGSLCSMA
;
A
#
# COMPACT_ATOMS: atom_id res chain seq x y z
N PRO A 1 -17.29 8.26 -13.60
CA PRO A 1 -16.94 9.65 -13.36
C PRO A 1 -15.53 9.84 -13.85
N ARG A 2 -15.35 10.74 -14.84
CA ARG A 2 -14.04 11.20 -15.27
C ARG A 2 -13.45 11.98 -14.11
N ILE A 3 -12.21 11.70 -13.76
CA ILE A 3 -11.39 12.58 -12.94
C ILE A 3 -11.30 13.88 -13.75
N PRO A 4 -11.59 15.04 -13.18
CA PRO A 4 -11.40 16.30 -13.90
C PRO A 4 -9.94 16.40 -14.33
N GLU A 5 -9.70 16.74 -15.58
CA GLU A 5 -8.35 16.95 -16.14
C GLU A 5 -7.71 18.26 -15.66
N ASP A 6 -8.38 19.02 -14.82
CA ASP A 6 -7.80 20.14 -14.11
C ASP A 6 -6.93 19.57 -12.99
N GLU A 7 -5.63 19.64 -13.20
CA GLU A 7 -4.56 19.28 -12.25
C GLU A 7 -4.73 20.05 -10.93
N GLU A 8 -5.67 19.68 -10.10
CA GLU A 8 -5.61 19.97 -8.68
C GLU A 8 -4.47 19.15 -8.11
N ARG A 9 -3.28 19.69 -8.22
CA ARG A 9 -2.05 19.13 -7.68
C ARG A 9 -2.25 18.92 -6.20
N PHE A 10 -2.28 17.67 -5.77
CA PHE A 10 -2.14 17.35 -4.37
C PHE A 10 -0.86 18.02 -3.86
N THR A 11 -1.01 18.87 -2.87
CA THR A 11 0.12 19.53 -2.24
C THR A 11 0.46 18.80 -0.95
N PHE A 12 1.69 18.30 -0.85
CA PHE A 12 2.22 17.82 0.41
C PHE A 12 2.85 19.00 1.15
N SER A 13 2.28 19.33 2.30
CA SER A 13 2.79 20.40 3.16
C SER A 13 3.49 19.81 4.37
N THR A 14 4.80 19.98 4.46
CA THR A 14 5.58 19.57 5.64
C THR A 14 5.19 20.43 6.85
N VAL A 15 4.80 19.77 7.94
CA VAL A 15 4.41 20.43 9.20
C VAL A 15 5.58 20.44 10.17
N CYS A 16 6.31 19.32 10.27
CA CYS A 16 7.47 19.19 11.15
C CYS A 16 8.41 18.09 10.64
N ARG A 17 9.54 17.92 11.32
CA ARG A 17 10.48 16.82 11.10
C ARG A 17 10.81 16.13 12.42
N SER A 18 11.08 14.83 12.37
CA SER A 18 11.58 14.07 13.51
C SER A 18 12.88 13.35 13.17
N ASN A 19 13.72 13.17 14.19
CA ASN A 19 14.89 12.30 14.11
C ASN A 19 14.44 10.90 14.55
N GLY A 20 14.29 9.99 13.58
CA GLY A 20 13.77 8.65 13.82
C GLY A 20 12.24 8.58 13.92
N LEU A 21 11.76 7.35 14.05
CA LEU A 21 10.36 7.00 14.15
C LEU A 21 10.08 6.26 15.47
N SER A 22 8.85 6.39 15.95
CA SER A 22 8.32 5.58 17.06
C SER A 22 6.83 5.33 16.85
N SER A 23 6.31 4.24 17.40
CA SER A 23 4.87 3.95 17.35
C SER A 23 4.02 5.12 17.86
N ARG A 24 4.49 5.78 18.93
CA ARG A 24 3.81 6.95 19.49
C ARG A 24 3.75 8.13 18.53
N LEU A 25 4.85 8.39 17.80
CA LEU A 25 4.89 9.44 16.78
C LEU A 25 3.98 9.11 15.61
N ILE A 26 3.97 7.87 15.14
CA ILE A 26 3.07 7.41 14.08
C ILE A 26 1.62 7.64 14.50
N ILE A 27 1.20 7.12 15.65
CA ILE A 27 -0.18 7.27 16.14
C ILE A 27 -0.55 8.74 16.27
N SER A 28 0.32 9.55 16.87
CA SER A 28 0.08 10.99 17.03
C SER A 28 -0.04 11.72 15.70
N GLY A 29 0.85 11.43 14.76
CA GLY A 29 0.81 12.02 13.42
C GLY A 29 -0.49 11.70 12.70
N TYR A 30 -0.85 10.42 12.62
CA TYR A 30 -2.08 9.99 11.95
C TYR A 30 -3.34 10.55 12.62
N THR A 31 -3.38 10.64 13.94
CA THR A 31 -4.50 11.28 14.66
C THR A 31 -4.68 12.74 14.24
N GLN A 32 -3.60 13.42 13.85
CA GLN A 32 -3.60 14.79 13.36
C GLN A 32 -3.69 14.91 11.83
N GLY A 33 -3.85 13.79 11.12
CA GLY A 33 -3.88 13.75 9.66
C GLY A 33 -2.53 14.00 8.99
N SER A 34 -1.43 13.80 9.73
CA SER A 34 -0.07 13.91 9.22
C SER A 34 0.59 12.54 9.14
N PHE A 35 1.43 12.32 8.13
CA PHE A 35 2.16 11.07 7.95
C PHE A 35 3.61 11.37 7.53
N PRO A 36 4.55 10.44 7.78
CA PRO A 36 5.95 10.63 7.39
C PRO A 36 6.13 10.33 5.90
N TRP A 37 6.80 11.25 5.19
CA TRP A 37 7.13 11.07 3.79
C TRP A 37 8.56 11.54 3.52
N PRO A 38 9.58 10.74 3.89
CA PRO A 38 10.96 11.06 3.61
C PRO A 38 11.27 10.90 2.11
N ASP A 39 12.11 11.76 1.58
CA ASP A 39 12.82 11.48 0.34
C ASP A 39 14.07 10.61 0.63
N ALA A 40 14.82 10.25 -0.42
CA ALA A 40 16.01 9.41 -0.25
C ALA A 40 17.08 10.09 0.64
N LYS A 41 17.25 11.41 0.55
CA LYS A 41 18.24 12.17 1.34
C LYS A 41 17.83 12.29 2.81
N ASP A 42 16.55 12.56 3.04
CA ASP A 42 15.97 12.58 4.38
C ASP A 42 16.11 11.20 5.04
N ALA A 43 15.81 10.14 4.30
CA ALA A 43 15.92 8.76 4.74
C ALA A 43 17.35 8.38 5.13
N ASP A 44 18.32 8.71 4.30
CA ASP A 44 19.76 8.48 4.56
C ASP A 44 20.26 9.26 5.79
N ALA A 45 19.69 10.42 6.05
CA ALA A 45 19.98 11.23 7.22
C ALA A 45 19.21 10.83 8.49
N GLY A 46 18.33 9.82 8.41
CA GLY A 46 17.46 9.43 9.51
C GLY A 46 16.43 10.49 9.88
N LEU A 47 16.12 11.39 8.94
CA LEU A 47 15.15 12.47 9.12
C LEU A 47 13.82 12.07 8.49
N TYR A 48 12.74 12.37 9.20
CA TYR A 48 11.38 12.06 8.74
C TYR A 48 10.56 13.34 8.71
N PRO A 49 10.34 13.94 7.52
CA PRO A 49 9.39 15.03 7.36
C PRO A 49 7.97 14.49 7.52
N TRP A 50 7.19 15.17 8.34
CA TRP A 50 5.78 14.90 8.57
C TRP A 50 4.95 15.94 7.86
N GLY A 51 4.00 15.51 7.08
CA GLY A 51 3.18 16.43 6.33
C GLY A 51 1.76 15.93 6.13
N ARG A 52 0.99 16.78 5.47
CA ARG A 52 -0.40 16.54 5.11
C ARG A 52 -0.58 16.68 3.61
N LEU A 53 -1.43 15.84 3.05
CA LEU A 53 -1.92 16.02 1.69
C LEU A 53 -3.15 16.92 1.70
N PHE A 54 -3.16 17.88 0.80
CA PHE A 54 -4.33 18.73 0.60
C PHE A 54 -4.61 18.86 -0.93
N PRO A 55 -5.84 18.62 -1.34
CA PRO A 55 -6.96 18.04 -0.58
C PRO A 55 -6.72 16.57 -0.18
N CYS A 56 -7.30 16.14 0.95
CA CYS A 56 -7.24 14.74 1.40
C CYS A 56 -8.55 14.03 1.07
N THR A 57 -8.47 12.95 0.31
CA THR A 57 -9.65 12.15 -0.04
C THR A 57 -9.97 11.15 1.05
N ILE A 58 -11.19 11.20 1.57
CA ILE A 58 -11.69 10.26 2.58
C ILE A 58 -12.80 9.40 1.98
N LEU A 59 -12.62 8.09 1.99
CA LEU A 59 -13.63 7.13 1.60
C LEU A 59 -14.44 6.69 2.82
N LYS A 60 -15.71 7.06 2.87
CA LYS A 60 -16.63 6.58 3.92
C LYS A 60 -17.06 5.16 3.62
N THR A 61 -16.64 4.19 4.45
CA THR A 61 -16.90 2.76 4.22
C THR A 61 -18.39 2.44 4.02
N GLY A 62 -19.28 3.06 4.80
CA GLY A 62 -20.73 2.92 4.62
C GLY A 62 -21.32 3.50 3.33
N ARG A 63 -20.51 4.22 2.54
CA ARG A 63 -20.87 4.78 1.23
C ARG A 63 -20.10 4.15 0.08
N VAL A 64 -19.30 3.12 0.34
CA VAL A 64 -18.61 2.37 -0.72
C VAL A 64 -19.65 1.62 -1.53
N ASN A 65 -19.90 2.09 -2.74
CA ASN A 65 -20.79 1.42 -3.66
C ASN A 65 -19.97 0.55 -4.64
N LEU A 66 -19.91 -0.74 -4.34
CA LEU A 66 -19.39 -1.72 -5.28
C LEU A 66 -20.42 -1.95 -6.38
N THR A 67 -20.35 -1.18 -7.45
CA THR A 67 -21.27 -1.31 -8.58
C THR A 67 -21.24 -2.71 -9.17
N HIS A 68 -22.33 -3.13 -9.81
CA HIS A 68 -22.41 -4.43 -10.47
C HIS A 68 -21.28 -4.58 -11.52
N SER A 69 -20.96 -3.52 -12.26
CA SER A 69 -19.86 -3.52 -13.24
C SER A 69 -18.49 -3.73 -12.58
N MET A 70 -18.25 -3.16 -11.40
CA MET A 70 -16.99 -3.34 -10.67
C MET A 70 -16.86 -4.78 -10.15
N ARG A 71 -17.91 -5.32 -9.54
CA ARG A 71 -17.94 -6.72 -9.09
C ARG A 71 -17.73 -7.70 -10.26
N ARG A 72 -18.37 -7.43 -11.40
CA ARG A 72 -18.18 -8.21 -12.61
C ARG A 72 -16.75 -8.16 -13.11
N ARG A 73 -16.12 -6.96 -13.19
CA ARG A 73 -14.72 -6.82 -13.63
C ARG A 73 -13.75 -7.62 -12.75
N VAL A 74 -13.93 -7.54 -11.43
CA VAL A 74 -13.10 -8.31 -10.49
C VAL A 74 -13.28 -9.82 -10.73
N ARG A 75 -14.52 -10.30 -10.78
CA ARG A 75 -14.81 -11.70 -11.03
C ARG A 75 -14.25 -12.18 -12.38
N ASP A 76 -14.45 -11.41 -13.43
CA ASP A 76 -13.99 -11.76 -14.78
C ASP A 76 -12.45 -11.72 -14.87
N ALA A 77 -11.79 -10.84 -14.12
CA ALA A 77 -10.33 -10.80 -14.00
C ALA A 77 -9.81 -12.04 -13.27
N VAL A 78 -10.39 -12.36 -12.11
CA VAL A 78 -10.04 -13.57 -11.35
C VAL A 78 -10.22 -14.82 -12.22
N HIS A 79 -11.36 -14.96 -12.88
CA HIS A 79 -11.63 -16.13 -13.72
C HIS A 79 -10.67 -16.24 -14.90
N ARG A 80 -10.33 -15.15 -15.58
CA ARG A 80 -9.45 -15.16 -16.74
C ARG A 80 -7.98 -15.44 -16.41
N HIS A 81 -7.51 -14.90 -15.29
CA HIS A 81 -6.08 -14.94 -14.96
C HIS A 81 -5.73 -16.06 -13.98
N TYR A 82 -6.67 -16.48 -13.15
CA TYR A 82 -6.44 -17.41 -12.05
C TYR A 82 -7.31 -18.67 -12.10
N SER A 83 -7.98 -18.92 -13.23
CA SER A 83 -8.77 -20.17 -13.41
C SER A 83 -7.86 -21.38 -13.33
N GLY A 84 -8.18 -22.29 -12.43
CA GLY A 84 -7.40 -23.51 -12.18
C GLY A 84 -6.24 -23.31 -11.19
N LEU A 85 -6.09 -22.12 -10.60
CA LEU A 85 -5.14 -21.84 -9.52
C LEU A 85 -5.92 -21.65 -8.22
N GLU A 86 -5.30 -22.02 -7.09
CA GLU A 86 -5.85 -21.74 -5.76
C GLU A 86 -5.55 -20.29 -5.40
N LEU A 87 -6.60 -19.51 -5.19
CA LEU A 87 -6.50 -18.08 -4.83
C LEU A 87 -7.00 -17.88 -3.40
N GLU A 88 -6.14 -17.40 -2.53
CA GLU A 88 -6.46 -17.04 -1.16
C GLU A 88 -6.25 -15.55 -0.92
N ILE A 89 -7.17 -14.95 -0.14
CA ILE A 89 -7.06 -13.57 0.33
C ILE A 89 -7.11 -13.60 1.85
N LEU A 90 -6.02 -13.21 2.49
CA LEU A 90 -5.83 -13.35 3.92
C LEU A 90 -5.61 -11.98 4.57
N LEU A 91 -6.16 -11.82 5.78
CA LEU A 91 -5.99 -10.61 6.60
C LEU A 91 -5.00 -10.90 7.72
N ASP A 92 -4.02 -10.03 7.88
CA ASP A 92 -2.99 -10.12 8.93
C ASP A 92 -2.18 -11.44 8.90
N TYR A 93 -2.09 -12.05 7.75
CA TYR A 93 -1.27 -13.23 7.52
C TYR A 93 0.08 -12.82 6.93
N ASP A 94 1.16 -13.26 7.56
CA ASP A 94 2.56 -13.01 7.14
C ASP A 94 2.89 -11.53 6.84
N PHE A 95 2.51 -10.63 7.77
CA PHE A 95 2.76 -9.20 7.64
C PHE A 95 4.22 -8.89 7.31
N ASP A 96 5.15 -9.59 7.94
CA ASP A 96 6.58 -9.35 7.77
C ASP A 96 7.02 -9.67 6.34
N GLU A 97 6.49 -10.73 5.73
CA GLU A 97 6.75 -11.07 4.34
C GLU A 97 6.10 -10.05 3.38
N VAL A 98 4.85 -9.67 3.65
CA VAL A 98 4.11 -8.71 2.82
C VAL A 98 4.81 -7.36 2.76
N ILE A 99 5.27 -6.82 3.90
CA ILE A 99 5.91 -5.49 3.91
C ILE A 99 7.29 -5.52 3.24
N GLU A 100 8.05 -6.60 3.40
CA GLU A 100 9.34 -6.77 2.71
C GLU A 100 9.13 -6.90 1.18
N ALA A 101 8.13 -7.68 0.75
CA ALA A 101 7.78 -7.84 -0.66
C ALA A 101 7.35 -6.49 -1.28
N ILE A 102 6.58 -5.68 -0.56
CA ILE A 102 6.18 -4.34 -1.00
C ILE A 102 7.41 -3.44 -1.14
N ALA A 103 8.30 -3.41 -0.14
CA ALA A 103 9.51 -2.60 -0.18
C ALA A 103 10.41 -3.00 -1.36
N GLU A 104 10.62 -4.29 -1.57
CA GLU A 104 11.43 -4.82 -2.67
C GLU A 104 10.83 -4.52 -4.04
N TYR A 105 9.52 -4.70 -4.20
CA TYR A 105 8.79 -4.37 -5.43
C TYR A 105 8.98 -2.92 -5.83
N HIS A 106 8.85 -1.99 -4.87
CA HIS A 106 9.04 -0.57 -5.15
C HIS A 106 10.49 -0.20 -5.37
N ARG A 107 11.44 -0.85 -4.69
CA ARG A 107 12.88 -0.64 -4.91
C ARG A 107 13.30 -1.01 -6.34
N LYS A 108 12.73 -2.07 -6.91
CA LYS A 108 13.03 -2.52 -8.27
C LYS A 108 12.40 -1.64 -9.35
N ARG A 109 11.28 -0.99 -9.08
CA ARG A 109 10.52 -0.21 -10.08
C ARG A 109 10.88 1.28 -10.13
N SER A 110 11.30 1.84 -9.03
CA SER A 110 11.70 3.24 -8.93
C SER A 110 13.18 3.30 -8.55
N ASN A 111 13.89 4.36 -8.95
CA ASN A 111 15.30 4.58 -8.59
C ASN A 111 15.47 4.82 -7.07
N GLY A 112 14.86 4.00 -6.26
CA GLY A 112 14.84 4.05 -4.81
C GLY A 112 13.44 3.90 -4.24
N THR A 113 13.37 3.63 -2.96
CA THR A 113 12.11 3.61 -2.20
C THR A 113 12.27 4.48 -0.96
N TRP A 114 11.24 5.23 -0.61
CA TRP A 114 11.18 5.94 0.65
C TRP A 114 10.99 4.99 1.87
N MET A 115 10.71 3.70 1.62
CA MET A 115 10.61 2.68 2.66
C MET A 115 12.02 2.28 3.13
N THR A 116 12.52 2.98 4.13
CA THR A 116 13.79 2.65 4.78
C THR A 116 13.65 1.40 5.65
N ARG A 117 14.78 0.83 6.08
CA ARG A 117 14.77 -0.29 7.02
C ARG A 117 14.07 0.06 8.31
N ASP A 118 14.35 1.25 8.85
CA ASP A 118 13.72 1.75 10.08
C ASP A 118 12.20 1.87 9.95
N MET A 119 11.72 2.28 8.78
CA MET A 119 10.27 2.32 8.51
C MET A 119 9.68 0.92 8.48
N ILE A 120 10.30 -0.02 7.78
CA ILE A 120 9.84 -1.40 7.72
C ILE A 120 9.75 -1.98 9.13
N ASP A 121 10.81 -1.84 9.93
CA ASP A 121 10.86 -2.34 11.31
C ASP A 121 9.83 -1.66 12.21
N MET A 122 9.56 -0.36 11.96
CA MET A 122 8.51 0.38 12.64
C MET A 122 7.11 -0.17 12.32
N TRP A 123 6.80 -0.42 11.04
CA TRP A 123 5.50 -1.00 10.67
C TRP A 123 5.33 -2.42 11.19
N LYS A 124 6.40 -3.24 11.21
CA LYS A 124 6.38 -4.55 11.89
C LYS A 124 6.08 -4.42 13.39
N ALA A 125 6.68 -3.41 14.05
CA ALA A 125 6.39 -3.13 15.44
C ALA A 125 4.94 -2.65 15.68
N LEU A 126 4.38 -1.86 14.76
CA LEU A 126 2.98 -1.44 14.79
C LEU A 126 2.02 -2.61 14.55
N HIS A 127 2.40 -3.55 13.67
CA HIS A 127 1.61 -4.77 13.44
C HIS A 127 1.53 -5.62 14.71
N ARG A 128 2.64 -5.83 15.41
CA ARG A 128 2.64 -6.53 16.71
C ARG A 128 1.76 -5.83 17.76
N GLN A 129 1.54 -4.51 17.63
CA GLN A 129 0.64 -3.73 18.48
C GLN A 129 -0.81 -3.68 17.93
N ARG A 130 -1.11 -4.39 16.84
CA ARG A 130 -2.41 -4.40 16.16
C ARG A 130 -2.87 -3.02 15.69
N ILE A 131 -1.91 -2.21 15.23
CA ILE A 131 -2.14 -0.88 14.66
C ILE A 131 -1.94 -0.90 13.16
N ALA A 132 -0.92 -1.61 12.69
CA ALA A 132 -0.73 -1.88 11.27
C ALA A 132 -1.26 -3.27 10.91
N HIS A 133 -1.86 -3.36 9.73
CA HIS A 133 -2.52 -4.55 9.22
C HIS A 133 -2.12 -4.77 7.76
N CYS A 134 -2.28 -5.98 7.27
CA CYS A 134 -2.11 -6.26 5.85
C CYS A 134 -3.26 -7.11 5.29
N VAL A 135 -3.45 -6.99 3.98
CA VAL A 135 -4.17 -7.98 3.20
C VAL A 135 -3.17 -8.59 2.24
N SER A 136 -3.02 -9.89 2.27
CA SER A 136 -2.18 -10.64 1.34
C SER A 136 -3.04 -11.44 0.36
N VAL A 137 -2.52 -11.63 -0.83
CA VAL A 137 -3.10 -12.48 -1.86
C VAL A 137 -2.09 -13.56 -2.17
N HIS A 138 -2.49 -14.82 -2.00
CA HIS A 138 -1.68 -15.99 -2.31
C HIS A 138 -2.28 -16.73 -3.50
N ILE A 139 -1.42 -17.31 -4.32
CA ILE A 139 -1.79 -18.14 -5.46
C ILE A 139 -0.95 -19.41 -5.39
N ASP A 140 -1.63 -20.55 -5.32
CA ASP A 140 -0.99 -21.86 -5.10
C ASP A 140 -0.04 -21.86 -3.89
N GLY A 141 -0.43 -21.13 -2.82
CA GLY A 141 0.33 -20.99 -1.58
C GLY A 141 1.46 -19.95 -1.61
N GLU A 142 1.77 -19.34 -2.75
CA GLU A 142 2.82 -18.31 -2.87
C GLU A 142 2.26 -16.89 -2.80
N LEU A 143 2.97 -15.97 -2.13
CA LEU A 143 2.58 -14.57 -2.02
C LEU A 143 2.58 -13.90 -3.40
N ALA A 144 1.41 -13.60 -3.90
CA ALA A 144 1.18 -12.98 -5.21
C ALA A 144 1.06 -11.46 -5.17
N GLY A 145 0.70 -10.92 -4.02
CA GLY A 145 0.56 -9.50 -3.83
C GLY A 145 0.04 -9.15 -2.46
N GLY A 146 0.08 -7.87 -2.13
CA GLY A 146 -0.42 -7.43 -0.84
C GLY A 146 -0.53 -5.92 -0.74
N LEU A 147 -1.23 -5.50 0.28
CA LEU A 147 -1.27 -4.12 0.72
C LEU A 147 -1.14 -4.09 2.24
N TYR A 148 -0.57 -3.02 2.76
CA TYR A 148 -0.63 -2.77 4.19
C TYR A 148 -1.28 -1.42 4.47
N PHE A 149 -1.86 -1.31 5.65
CA PHE A 149 -2.57 -0.13 6.11
C PHE A 149 -2.42 0.03 7.62
N THR A 150 -2.61 1.26 8.09
CA THR A 150 -2.56 1.60 9.51
C THR A 150 -3.97 1.95 9.99
N SER A 151 -4.38 1.42 11.14
CA SER A 151 -5.65 1.74 11.76
C SER A 151 -5.45 2.63 13.00
N VAL A 152 -6.05 3.82 12.98
CA VAL A 152 -6.00 4.74 14.12
C VAL A 152 -7.41 5.24 14.43
N GLY A 153 -7.95 4.84 15.57
CA GLY A 153 -9.33 5.12 15.92
C GLY A 153 -10.31 4.49 14.93
N ARG A 154 -11.05 5.31 14.18
CA ARG A 154 -12.02 4.87 13.18
C ARG A 154 -11.54 5.10 11.73
N MET A 155 -10.28 5.43 11.56
CA MET A 155 -9.67 5.70 10.26
C MET A 155 -8.74 4.56 9.87
N LEU A 156 -8.78 4.18 8.60
CA LEU A 156 -7.80 3.31 7.96
C LEU A 156 -6.99 4.15 6.98
N TYR A 157 -5.69 4.10 7.12
CA TYR A 157 -4.73 4.78 6.23
C TYR A 157 -4.07 3.74 5.34
N GLY A 158 -4.44 3.75 4.05
CA GLY A 158 -3.79 2.89 3.06
C GLY A 158 -2.37 3.40 2.79
N GLU A 159 -1.39 2.58 3.07
CA GLU A 159 0.02 2.96 2.97
C GLU A 159 0.59 2.63 1.59
N LYS A 160 0.72 1.36 1.29
CA LYS A 160 1.34 0.88 0.06
C LYS A 160 0.83 -0.49 -0.34
N GLN A 161 0.96 -0.77 -1.62
CA GLN A 161 0.59 -2.07 -2.18
C GLN A 161 1.62 -2.56 -3.20
N CYS A 162 1.66 -3.85 -3.44
CA CYS A 162 2.39 -4.46 -4.52
C CYS A 162 1.60 -5.59 -5.17
N SER A 163 1.96 -5.90 -6.41
CA SER A 163 1.46 -7.08 -7.14
C SER A 163 2.63 -7.68 -7.93
N PRO A 164 3.61 -8.29 -7.27
CA PRO A 164 4.79 -8.86 -7.92
C PRO A 164 4.45 -10.04 -8.82
N PHE A 165 3.43 -10.83 -8.47
CA PHE A 165 3.06 -12.06 -9.17
C PHE A 165 2.71 -11.86 -10.64
N VAL A 166 2.09 -10.74 -11.00
CA VAL A 166 1.72 -10.43 -12.40
C VAL A 166 2.95 -10.39 -13.32
N GLN A 167 4.16 -10.21 -12.77
CA GLN A 167 5.40 -10.10 -13.55
C GLN A 167 6.29 -11.35 -13.51
N THR A 168 6.14 -12.23 -12.55
CA THR A 168 7.12 -13.29 -12.29
C THR A 168 6.58 -14.72 -12.44
N HIS A 169 5.28 -14.94 -12.31
CA HIS A 169 4.73 -16.29 -12.37
C HIS A 169 4.62 -16.78 -13.83
N PRO A 170 5.19 -17.96 -14.17
CA PRO A 170 5.21 -18.48 -15.56
C PRO A 170 3.83 -18.68 -16.17
N ALA A 171 2.80 -18.96 -15.36
CA ALA A 171 1.41 -19.10 -15.81
C ALA A 171 0.78 -17.75 -16.16
N CYS A 172 1.22 -16.66 -15.52
CA CYS A 172 0.70 -15.32 -15.73
C CYS A 172 1.43 -14.59 -16.86
N SER A 173 2.73 -14.81 -17.03
CA SER A 173 3.55 -14.18 -18.08
C SER A 173 3.10 -14.52 -19.50
N ARG A 174 2.44 -15.65 -19.68
CA ARG A 174 1.88 -16.07 -20.98
C ARG A 174 0.54 -15.41 -21.33
N ARG A 175 -0.12 -14.72 -20.39
CA ARG A 175 -1.46 -14.13 -20.57
C ARG A 175 -1.54 -12.61 -20.39
N THR A 176 -0.48 -11.96 -19.92
CA THR A 176 -0.53 -10.56 -19.49
C THR A 176 0.09 -9.53 -20.41
N GLY A 177 0.17 -9.81 -21.71
CA GLY A 177 0.61 -8.77 -22.67
C GLY A 177 -0.24 -7.49 -22.72
N SER A 178 -1.27 -7.34 -21.87
CA SER A 178 -2.25 -6.24 -21.99
C SER A 178 -2.64 -5.50 -20.69
N LEU A 179 -2.06 -5.79 -19.51
CA LEU A 179 -2.48 -5.15 -18.25
C LEU A 179 -1.47 -4.18 -17.63
N CYS A 180 -0.33 -3.96 -18.27
CA CYS A 180 0.72 -3.06 -17.75
C CYS A 180 0.48 -1.56 -18.04
N SER A 181 -0.67 -1.19 -18.63
CA SER A 181 -0.96 0.21 -19.04
C SER A 181 -2.06 0.90 -18.21
N MET A 182 -2.46 0.34 -17.05
CA MET A 182 -3.50 0.94 -16.21
C MET A 182 -3.06 1.02 -14.74
N ALA A 183 -1.89 1.58 -14.47
CA ALA A 183 -1.50 2.05 -13.14
C ALA A 183 -0.82 3.40 -13.27
#